data_4579a79bc6e33bbdb9ae14d06580de87
#
_entry.id   4579a79bc6e33bbdb9ae14d06580de87
#
_cell.length_a   1.000
_cell.length_b   1.000
_cell.length_c   1.000
_cell.angle_alpha   90.00
_cell.angle_beta   90.00
_cell.angle_gamma   90.00
#
_symmetry.space_group_name_H-M   'P 1'
#
loop_
_entity.id
_entity.type
_entity.pdbx_description
1 polymer ?
#
loop_
_entity_poly.entity_id
_entity_poly.type
_entity_poly.pdbx_seq_one_letter_code
_entity_poly.pdbx_strand_id
1 'polypeptide(L)'
;DKCNGCGACAKACHFSLSHPDYASYTPVAKLDKTIFKMVRESGKLNAEQMRGIAQIAHTECNMCRRCIHYCPVGVDIAYLMSLVRRICNKLGITPTFIQDTANSHSATFNQMWVREDEWIDSLVWQEEEAREEFPGIRIPLDKEGADFMYSVIAPEPKFRTQLIYQAAAIFHQAGCDWTMPSRPGWDNSDMCMFTGDYEMMGRIKRAHFELAQKLRVKRIVMGECGHAFRSVYDQGNRWLAWKDSPVPVVHAIEFYWELINEGKIKI
;
A
#
# COMPACT_ATOMS: atom_id res chain seq x y z
N ASP A 1 -22.92 -1.48 -15.56
CA ASP A 1 -23.69 -2.14 -16.63
C ASP A 1 -23.19 -3.54 -17.04
N LYS A 2 -21.95 -3.93 -16.67
CA LYS A 2 -21.42 -5.27 -17.01
C LYS A 2 -21.75 -6.35 -15.97
N CYS A 3 -22.01 -5.97 -14.72
CA CYS A 3 -22.30 -6.92 -13.65
C CYS A 3 -23.76 -7.41 -13.75
N ASN A 4 -23.94 -8.70 -14.05
CA ASN A 4 -25.25 -9.35 -14.15
C ASN A 4 -25.68 -10.08 -12.86
N GLY A 5 -24.93 -9.93 -11.77
CA GLY A 5 -25.25 -10.54 -10.48
C GLY A 5 -24.99 -12.05 -10.37
N CYS A 6 -24.20 -12.66 -11.28
CA CYS A 6 -24.02 -14.12 -11.33
C CYS A 6 -23.38 -14.75 -10.06
N GLY A 7 -22.79 -13.97 -9.17
CA GLY A 7 -22.21 -14.43 -7.90
C GLY A 7 -20.87 -15.15 -7.98
N ALA A 8 -20.30 -15.38 -9.17
CA ALA A 8 -19.01 -16.10 -9.31
C ALA A 8 -17.88 -15.54 -8.45
N CYS A 9 -17.83 -14.21 -8.28
CA CYS A 9 -16.84 -13.49 -7.47
C CYS A 9 -16.89 -13.82 -5.97
N ALA A 10 -18.03 -14.36 -5.48
CA ALA A 10 -18.19 -14.75 -4.09
C ALA A 10 -17.23 -15.87 -3.67
N LYS A 11 -16.87 -16.76 -4.61
CA LYS A 11 -15.94 -17.89 -4.37
C LYS A 11 -14.53 -17.41 -3.95
N ALA A 12 -14.16 -16.17 -4.23
CA ALA A 12 -12.87 -15.60 -3.89
C ALA A 12 -12.91 -14.64 -2.68
N CYS A 13 -14.09 -14.24 -2.24
CA CYS A 13 -14.23 -13.22 -1.21
C CYS A 13 -14.13 -13.83 0.19
N HIS A 14 -12.99 -13.56 0.88
CA HIS A 14 -12.80 -14.07 2.24
C HIS A 14 -13.83 -13.54 3.25
N PHE A 15 -14.35 -12.32 3.07
CA PHE A 15 -15.46 -11.83 3.91
C PHE A 15 -16.72 -12.67 3.75
N SER A 16 -17.08 -13.07 2.50
CA SER A 16 -18.20 -13.98 2.30
C SER A 16 -17.93 -15.35 2.91
N LEU A 17 -16.75 -15.92 2.62
CA LEU A 17 -16.40 -17.29 3.01
C LEU A 17 -16.28 -17.47 4.53
N SER A 18 -15.94 -16.41 5.27
CA SER A 18 -15.77 -16.45 6.72
C SER A 18 -17.01 -16.03 7.51
N HIS A 19 -18.06 -15.51 6.86
CA HIS A 19 -19.23 -14.97 7.55
C HIS A 19 -20.40 -15.95 7.52
N PRO A 20 -21.11 -16.16 8.66
CA PRO A 20 -22.31 -17.03 8.71
C PRO A 20 -23.39 -16.63 7.70
N ASP A 21 -23.63 -15.33 7.51
CA ASP A 21 -24.50 -14.81 6.47
C ASP A 21 -23.69 -14.56 5.18
N TYR A 22 -23.29 -15.66 4.54
CA TYR A 22 -22.53 -15.65 3.30
C TYR A 22 -23.13 -14.72 2.23
N ALA A 23 -24.43 -14.79 2.04
CA ALA A 23 -25.13 -14.11 0.95
C ALA A 23 -25.01 -12.58 1.05
N SER A 24 -25.15 -12.04 2.26
CA SER A 24 -25.07 -10.59 2.52
C SER A 24 -23.68 -10.00 2.36
N TYR A 25 -22.63 -10.82 2.41
CA TYR A 25 -21.23 -10.38 2.33
C TYR A 25 -20.58 -10.69 0.99
N THR A 26 -21.33 -11.13 -0.01
CA THR A 26 -20.77 -11.34 -1.37
C THR A 26 -20.37 -10.02 -2.02
N PRO A 27 -19.36 -10.04 -2.91
CA PRO A 27 -18.97 -8.82 -3.63
C PRO A 27 -20.14 -8.18 -4.39
N VAL A 28 -21.06 -8.98 -4.94
CA VAL A 28 -22.28 -8.47 -5.61
C VAL A 28 -23.19 -7.78 -4.60
N ALA A 29 -23.45 -8.39 -3.44
CA ALA A 29 -24.28 -7.78 -2.40
C ALA A 29 -23.72 -6.46 -1.90
N LYS A 30 -22.39 -6.36 -1.78
CA LYS A 30 -21.72 -5.09 -1.42
C LYS A 30 -21.93 -4.01 -2.49
N LEU A 31 -21.81 -4.34 -3.77
CA LEU A 31 -22.10 -3.39 -4.85
C LEU A 31 -23.57 -2.97 -4.82
N ASP A 32 -24.49 -3.91 -4.61
CA ASP A 32 -25.94 -3.63 -4.56
C ASP A 32 -26.30 -2.68 -3.41
N LYS A 33 -25.73 -2.95 -2.22
CA LYS A 33 -25.94 -2.14 -1.02
C LYS A 33 -25.23 -0.78 -1.06
N THR A 34 -24.26 -0.58 -1.96
CA THR A 34 -23.46 0.64 -2.05
C THR A 34 -23.67 1.37 -3.37
N ILE A 35 -22.80 1.18 -4.36
CA ILE A 35 -22.78 1.98 -5.59
C ILE A 35 -24.08 1.82 -6.40
N PHE A 36 -24.66 0.62 -6.47
CA PHE A 36 -25.91 0.44 -7.20
C PHE A 36 -27.09 1.09 -6.49
N LYS A 37 -27.10 1.11 -5.16
CA LYS A 37 -28.07 1.88 -4.38
C LYS A 37 -27.93 3.37 -4.66
N MET A 38 -26.71 3.91 -4.64
CA MET A 38 -26.47 5.32 -5.00
C MET A 38 -27.01 5.67 -6.38
N VAL A 39 -26.82 4.79 -7.37
CA VAL A 39 -27.33 5.00 -8.73
C VAL A 39 -28.85 4.91 -8.79
N ARG A 40 -29.48 3.89 -8.18
CA ARG A 40 -30.94 3.75 -8.15
C ARG A 40 -31.64 4.95 -7.52
N GLU A 41 -31.09 5.45 -6.43
CA GLU A 41 -31.61 6.62 -5.71
C GLU A 41 -31.18 7.97 -6.34
N SER A 42 -30.50 7.93 -7.51
CA SER A 42 -30.00 9.13 -8.21
C SER A 42 -29.18 10.06 -7.30
N GLY A 43 -28.43 9.49 -6.36
CA GLY A 43 -27.63 10.22 -5.35
C GLY A 43 -28.44 10.84 -4.23
N LYS A 44 -29.76 10.67 -4.19
CA LYS A 44 -30.65 11.25 -3.15
C LYS A 44 -30.68 10.37 -1.91
N LEU A 45 -29.56 10.29 -1.19
CA LEU A 45 -29.41 9.53 0.03
C LEU A 45 -29.28 10.46 1.24
N ASN A 46 -29.91 10.10 2.35
CA ASN A 46 -29.74 10.84 3.60
C ASN A 46 -28.45 10.45 4.33
N ALA A 47 -28.10 11.18 5.39
CA ALA A 47 -26.85 11.00 6.13
C ALA A 47 -26.73 9.61 6.78
N GLU A 48 -27.83 9.01 7.23
CA GLU A 48 -27.84 7.68 7.82
C GLU A 48 -27.54 6.60 6.78
N GLN A 49 -28.18 6.68 5.62
CA GLN A 49 -27.92 5.79 4.49
C GLN A 49 -26.48 5.90 4.01
N MET A 50 -25.93 7.10 3.95
CA MET A 50 -24.53 7.29 3.57
C MET A 50 -23.55 6.73 4.60
N ARG A 51 -23.82 6.87 5.90
CA ARG A 51 -23.03 6.21 6.94
C ARG A 51 -23.09 4.68 6.83
N GLY A 52 -24.26 4.09 6.55
CA GLY A 52 -24.38 2.65 6.28
C GLY A 52 -23.56 2.20 5.08
N ILE A 53 -23.54 2.98 4.00
CA ILE A 53 -22.70 2.73 2.82
C ILE A 53 -21.21 2.82 3.17
N ALA A 54 -20.81 3.83 3.94
CA ALA A 54 -19.42 3.98 4.40
C ALA A 54 -18.98 2.79 5.26
N GLN A 55 -19.85 2.31 6.16
CA GLN A 55 -19.61 1.10 6.96
C GLN A 55 -19.30 -0.08 6.06
N ILE A 56 -20.15 -0.40 5.10
CA ILE A 56 -19.95 -1.51 4.16
C ILE A 56 -18.63 -1.35 3.39
N ALA A 57 -18.40 -0.16 2.84
CA ALA A 57 -17.23 0.11 2.01
C ALA A 57 -15.92 -0.06 2.77
N HIS A 58 -15.85 0.33 4.04
CA HIS A 58 -14.61 0.33 4.82
C HIS A 58 -14.40 -0.93 5.65
N THR A 59 -15.47 -1.62 6.09
CA THR A 59 -15.36 -2.77 6.98
C THR A 59 -15.58 -4.13 6.30
N GLU A 60 -16.31 -4.16 5.18
CA GLU A 60 -16.61 -5.41 4.50
C GLU A 60 -15.76 -5.67 3.24
N CYS A 61 -14.88 -4.74 2.86
CA CYS A 61 -14.04 -4.88 1.68
C CYS A 61 -12.66 -4.26 1.92
N ASN A 62 -11.59 -5.03 1.85
CA ASN A 62 -10.22 -4.53 1.89
C ASN A 62 -9.61 -4.26 0.50
N MET A 63 -10.44 -4.24 -0.54
CA MET A 63 -10.04 -3.96 -1.93
C MET A 63 -8.93 -4.87 -2.47
N CYS A 64 -8.86 -6.13 -2.04
CA CYS A 64 -7.80 -7.10 -2.41
C CYS A 64 -7.82 -7.56 -3.88
N ARG A 65 -8.85 -7.22 -4.65
CA ARG A 65 -9.06 -7.57 -6.06
C ARG A 65 -9.20 -9.07 -6.37
N ARG A 66 -9.21 -9.97 -5.40
CA ARG A 66 -9.38 -11.41 -5.67
C ARG A 66 -10.64 -11.71 -6.48
N CYS A 67 -11.71 -10.93 -6.27
CA CYS A 67 -12.99 -11.09 -6.98
C CYS A 67 -12.92 -10.84 -8.50
N ILE A 68 -11.95 -10.04 -8.99
CA ILE A 68 -11.82 -9.79 -10.43
C ILE A 68 -11.38 -11.04 -11.19
N HIS A 69 -10.55 -11.89 -10.58
CA HIS A 69 -10.05 -13.13 -11.20
C HIS A 69 -11.15 -14.18 -11.39
N TYR A 70 -12.26 -14.06 -10.65
CA TYR A 70 -13.43 -14.94 -10.77
C TYR A 70 -14.56 -14.29 -11.58
N CYS A 71 -14.41 -13.04 -11.97
CA CYS A 71 -15.45 -12.34 -12.73
C CYS A 71 -15.34 -12.66 -14.22
N PRO A 72 -16.34 -13.34 -14.83
CA PRO A 72 -16.26 -13.73 -16.24
C PRO A 72 -16.27 -12.54 -17.21
N VAL A 73 -16.69 -11.37 -16.73
CA VAL A 73 -16.74 -10.11 -17.52
C VAL A 73 -15.75 -9.06 -17.01
N GLY A 74 -14.85 -9.42 -16.12
CA GLY A 74 -13.74 -8.58 -15.66
C GLY A 74 -14.16 -7.32 -14.87
N VAL A 75 -15.24 -7.36 -14.08
CA VAL A 75 -15.63 -6.21 -13.26
C VAL A 75 -14.65 -6.04 -12.09
N ASP A 76 -13.97 -4.90 -12.04
CA ASP A 76 -13.11 -4.56 -10.90
C ASP A 76 -13.93 -3.99 -9.75
N ILE A 77 -14.41 -4.89 -8.88
CA ILE A 77 -15.21 -4.53 -7.71
C ILE A 77 -14.39 -3.70 -6.71
N ALA A 78 -13.09 -3.97 -6.58
CA ALA A 78 -12.22 -3.20 -5.71
C ALA A 78 -12.13 -1.74 -6.15
N TYR A 79 -12.04 -1.49 -7.46
CA TYR A 79 -12.08 -0.13 -8.00
C TYR A 79 -13.43 0.55 -7.72
N LEU A 80 -14.55 -0.15 -7.93
CA LEU A 80 -15.88 0.40 -7.62
C LEU A 80 -16.01 0.74 -6.12
N MET A 81 -15.50 -0.11 -5.24
CA MET A 81 -15.48 0.17 -3.80
C MET A 81 -14.56 1.35 -3.46
N SER A 82 -13.45 1.53 -4.17
CA SER A 82 -12.60 2.71 -3.98
C SER A 82 -13.30 4.01 -4.38
N LEU A 83 -14.14 3.98 -5.43
CA LEU A 83 -14.97 5.13 -5.79
C LEU A 83 -16.02 5.45 -4.72
N VAL A 84 -16.63 4.42 -4.11
CA VAL A 84 -17.54 4.61 -2.97
C VAL A 84 -16.79 5.28 -1.81
N ARG A 85 -15.60 4.80 -1.45
CA ARG A 85 -14.76 5.41 -0.41
C ARG A 85 -14.38 6.86 -0.76
N ARG A 86 -14.09 7.14 -2.03
CA ARG A 86 -13.80 8.52 -2.48
C ARG A 86 -14.99 9.46 -2.24
N ILE A 87 -16.21 9.00 -2.50
CA ILE A 87 -17.43 9.76 -2.17
C ILE A 87 -17.54 9.95 -0.66
N CYS A 88 -17.35 8.90 0.13
CA CYS A 88 -17.37 8.98 1.60
C CYS A 88 -16.31 9.96 2.14
N ASN A 89 -15.11 9.95 1.58
CA ASN A 89 -14.04 10.88 1.95
C ASN A 89 -14.43 12.34 1.68
N LYS A 90 -14.97 12.62 0.49
CA LYS A 90 -15.45 14.00 0.15
C LYS A 90 -16.63 14.46 1.01
N LEU A 91 -17.38 13.52 1.60
CA LEU A 91 -18.45 13.82 2.56
C LEU A 91 -17.98 13.88 4.03
N GLY A 92 -16.69 13.65 4.29
CA GLY A 92 -16.13 13.69 5.64
C GLY A 92 -16.59 12.51 6.53
N ILE A 93 -16.97 11.38 5.95
CA ILE A 93 -17.46 10.19 6.67
C ILE A 93 -16.52 8.97 6.56
N THR A 94 -15.26 9.21 6.27
CA THR A 94 -14.20 8.19 6.38
C THR A 94 -14.01 7.81 7.85
N PRO A 95 -13.85 6.53 8.21
CA PRO A 95 -13.56 6.13 9.58
C PRO A 95 -12.33 6.82 10.14
N THR A 96 -12.43 7.34 11.37
CA THR A 96 -11.42 8.20 12.02
C THR A 96 -10.04 7.55 12.04
N PHE A 97 -9.95 6.26 12.33
CA PHE A 97 -8.69 5.53 12.37
C PHE A 97 -7.93 5.58 11.03
N ILE A 98 -8.62 5.34 9.91
CA ILE A 98 -7.98 5.40 8.59
C ILE A 98 -7.71 6.85 8.18
N GLN A 99 -8.60 7.79 8.54
CA GLN A 99 -8.40 9.22 8.27
C GLN A 99 -7.17 9.76 9.00
N ASP A 100 -6.88 9.29 10.21
CA ASP A 100 -5.70 9.74 10.95
C ASP A 100 -4.39 9.36 10.24
N THR A 101 -4.33 8.22 9.58
CA THR A 101 -3.15 7.86 8.76
C THR A 101 -2.95 8.82 7.59
N ALA A 102 -4.02 9.29 6.95
CA ALA A 102 -3.95 10.29 5.90
C ALA A 102 -3.53 11.67 6.44
N ASN A 103 -4.00 12.03 7.64
CA ASN A 103 -3.60 13.25 8.32
C ASN A 103 -2.10 13.23 8.66
N SER A 104 -1.61 12.10 9.17
CA SER A 104 -0.19 11.88 9.45
C SER A 104 0.65 12.04 8.18
N HIS A 105 0.29 11.38 7.09
CA HIS A 105 0.97 11.55 5.81
C HIS A 105 0.95 13.01 5.31
N SER A 106 -0.16 13.71 5.50
CA SER A 106 -0.25 15.12 5.12
C SER A 106 0.78 16.00 5.83
N ALA A 107 1.05 15.69 7.10
CA ALA A 107 1.94 16.47 7.94
C ALA A 107 3.40 16.00 7.89
N THR A 108 3.65 14.69 7.81
CA THR A 108 4.98 14.10 8.04
C THR A 108 5.49 13.22 6.89
N PHE A 109 4.69 12.99 5.83
CA PHE A 109 4.97 12.03 4.75
C PHE A 109 5.17 10.58 5.24
N ASN A 110 4.63 10.24 6.40
CA ASN A 110 4.52 8.85 6.87
C ASN A 110 3.19 8.65 7.61
N GLN A 111 2.75 7.38 7.74
CA GLN A 111 1.42 7.08 8.28
C GLN A 111 1.33 7.10 9.81
N MET A 112 2.42 7.33 10.54
CA MET A 112 2.49 7.11 11.99
C MET A 112 3.12 8.25 12.78
N TRP A 113 3.14 9.47 12.25
CA TRP A 113 3.69 10.64 12.92
C TRP A 113 5.17 10.46 13.34
N VAL A 114 5.94 9.63 12.61
CA VAL A 114 7.37 9.46 12.86
C VAL A 114 8.09 10.75 12.49
N ARG A 115 8.84 11.30 13.42
CA ARG A 115 9.67 12.49 13.18
C ARG A 115 10.95 12.10 12.42
N GLU A 116 11.57 13.06 11.76
CA GLU A 116 12.78 12.83 10.97
C GLU A 116 13.94 12.34 11.84
N ASP A 117 14.10 12.92 13.04
CA ASP A 117 15.11 12.49 14.01
C ASP A 117 14.85 11.05 14.52
N GLU A 118 13.61 10.71 14.88
CA GLU A 118 13.24 9.34 15.26
C GLU A 118 13.53 8.32 14.16
N TRP A 119 13.30 8.71 12.90
CA TRP A 119 13.57 7.84 11.75
C TRP A 119 15.06 7.55 11.62
N ILE A 120 15.90 8.60 11.64
CA ILE A 120 17.35 8.47 11.52
C ILE A 120 17.92 7.68 12.69
N ASP A 121 17.54 8.03 13.92
CA ASP A 121 18.01 7.36 15.14
C ASP A 121 17.64 5.87 15.13
N SER A 122 16.44 5.53 14.64
CA SER A 122 16.01 4.13 14.48
C SER A 122 16.93 3.36 13.51
N LEU A 123 17.32 3.97 12.38
CA LEU A 123 18.19 3.32 11.41
C LEU A 123 19.63 3.15 11.94
N VAL A 124 20.15 4.14 12.65
CA VAL A 124 21.46 4.06 13.29
C VAL A 124 21.49 2.94 14.31
N TRP A 125 20.50 2.90 15.19
CA TRP A 125 20.36 1.83 16.19
C TRP A 125 20.24 0.44 15.54
N GLN A 126 19.45 0.29 14.51
CA GLN A 126 19.30 -0.98 13.79
C GLN A 126 20.59 -1.43 13.10
N GLU A 127 21.39 -0.49 12.58
CA GLU A 127 22.71 -0.80 12.04
C GLU A 127 23.66 -1.29 13.15
N GLU A 128 23.64 -0.68 14.32
CA GLU A 128 24.44 -1.10 15.48
C GLU A 128 24.07 -2.51 15.95
N GLU A 129 22.80 -2.79 16.15
CA GLU A 129 22.30 -4.11 16.51
C GLU A 129 22.68 -5.17 15.46
N ALA A 130 22.51 -4.85 14.18
CA ALA A 130 22.85 -5.77 13.10
C ALA A 130 24.34 -6.11 13.02
N ARG A 131 25.23 -5.18 13.42
CA ARG A 131 26.67 -5.43 13.44
C ARG A 131 27.13 -6.44 14.47
N GLU A 132 26.36 -6.64 15.53
CA GLU A 132 26.66 -7.66 16.54
C GLU A 132 26.56 -9.06 15.91
N GLU A 133 25.60 -9.28 15.04
CA GLU A 133 25.37 -10.57 14.37
C GLU A 133 26.12 -10.65 13.03
N PHE A 134 26.17 -9.55 12.25
CA PHE A 134 26.75 -9.47 10.93
C PHE A 134 27.85 -8.40 10.86
N PRO A 135 29.11 -8.70 11.23
CA PRO A 135 30.21 -7.73 11.19
C PRO A 135 30.39 -7.12 9.81
N GLY A 136 30.46 -5.78 9.76
CA GLY A 136 30.64 -5.04 8.51
C GLY A 136 29.36 -4.62 7.80
N ILE A 137 28.19 -5.02 8.30
CA ILE A 137 26.90 -4.57 7.77
C ILE A 137 26.78 -3.03 7.84
N ARG A 138 26.09 -2.46 6.88
CA ARG A 138 25.75 -1.04 6.81
C ARG A 138 24.32 -0.86 6.35
N ILE A 139 23.66 0.17 6.89
CA ILE A 139 22.39 0.73 6.38
C ILE A 139 22.75 2.08 5.76
N PRO A 140 23.10 2.13 4.47
CA PRO A 140 23.58 3.36 3.83
C PRO A 140 22.43 4.35 3.65
N LEU A 141 22.61 5.57 4.15
CA LEU A 141 21.63 6.65 4.01
C LEU A 141 22.05 7.60 2.89
N ASP A 142 21.07 8.00 2.08
CA ASP A 142 21.19 9.00 1.02
C ASP A 142 22.34 8.78 0.04
N LYS A 143 22.76 7.52 -0.18
CA LYS A 143 23.77 7.20 -1.17
C LYS A 143 23.22 7.42 -2.57
N GLU A 144 23.77 8.39 -3.27
CA GLU A 144 23.39 8.68 -4.64
C GLU A 144 23.97 7.66 -5.64
N GLY A 145 23.17 7.33 -6.66
CA GLY A 145 23.58 6.43 -7.74
C GLY A 145 23.60 4.95 -7.38
N ALA A 146 23.10 4.57 -6.21
CA ALA A 146 22.96 3.17 -5.82
C ALA A 146 22.08 2.38 -6.80
N ASP A 147 22.23 1.05 -6.85
CA ASP A 147 21.43 0.21 -7.71
C ASP A 147 19.94 0.27 -7.34
N PHE A 148 19.62 0.41 -6.04
CA PHE A 148 18.24 0.60 -5.61
C PHE A 148 18.10 1.38 -4.30
N MET A 149 16.95 2.00 -4.15
CA MET A 149 16.44 2.52 -2.89
C MET A 149 15.55 1.45 -2.24
N TYR A 150 15.89 1.04 -1.02
CA TYR A 150 15.01 0.18 -0.22
C TYR A 150 14.00 1.05 0.51
N SER A 151 12.74 0.70 0.40
CA SER A 151 11.63 1.48 0.89
C SER A 151 10.75 0.62 1.79
N VAL A 152 10.37 1.17 2.93
CA VAL A 152 9.68 0.49 4.03
C VAL A 152 8.39 1.20 4.40
N ILE A 153 7.63 0.63 5.34
CA ILE A 153 6.46 1.26 5.93
C ILE A 153 6.74 1.70 7.37
N ALA A 154 6.07 2.73 7.84
CA ALA A 154 6.29 3.29 9.18
C ALA A 154 6.14 2.31 10.35
N PRO A 155 5.31 1.25 10.30
CA PRO A 155 5.31 0.20 11.32
C PRO A 155 6.64 -0.57 11.47
N GLU A 156 7.48 -0.64 10.43
CA GLU A 156 8.74 -1.37 10.51
C GLU A 156 9.72 -0.71 11.50
N PRO A 157 10.07 0.57 11.40
CA PRO A 157 10.96 1.19 12.37
C PRO A 157 10.37 1.30 13.78
N LYS A 158 9.04 1.28 13.92
CA LYS A 158 8.39 1.42 15.23
C LYS A 158 8.16 0.11 15.98
N PHE A 159 7.77 -0.94 15.26
CA PHE A 159 7.27 -2.17 15.91
C PHE A 159 7.91 -3.45 15.36
N ARG A 160 8.61 -3.38 14.24
CA ARG A 160 9.20 -4.52 13.55
C ARG A 160 10.60 -4.19 13.06
N THR A 161 11.39 -3.58 13.91
CA THR A 161 12.75 -3.10 13.60
C THR A 161 13.64 -4.17 12.97
N GLN A 162 13.44 -5.43 13.36
CA GLN A 162 14.16 -6.57 12.82
C GLN A 162 14.03 -6.72 11.30
N LEU A 163 12.94 -6.27 10.68
CA LEU A 163 12.75 -6.42 9.23
C LEU A 163 13.76 -5.61 8.42
N ILE A 164 14.11 -4.42 8.89
CA ILE A 164 15.07 -3.55 8.20
C ILE A 164 16.48 -4.12 8.29
N TYR A 165 16.94 -4.51 9.48
CA TYR A 165 18.29 -5.05 9.61
C TYR A 165 18.43 -6.45 8.99
N GLN A 166 17.38 -7.28 8.97
CA GLN A 166 17.39 -8.56 8.26
C GLN A 166 17.48 -8.35 6.75
N ALA A 167 16.76 -7.37 6.20
CA ALA A 167 16.90 -6.98 4.80
C ALA A 167 18.34 -6.49 4.51
N ALA A 168 18.89 -5.65 5.39
CA ALA A 168 20.27 -5.18 5.27
C ALA A 168 21.29 -6.33 5.32
N ALA A 169 21.06 -7.36 6.14
CA ALA A 169 21.90 -8.56 6.20
C ALA A 169 21.86 -9.34 4.87
N ILE A 170 20.67 -9.50 4.29
CA ILE A 170 20.51 -10.13 2.97
C ILE A 170 21.26 -9.33 1.90
N PHE A 171 21.11 -8.01 1.89
CA PHE A 171 21.77 -7.14 0.91
C PHE A 171 23.28 -7.15 1.07
N HIS A 172 23.77 -7.16 2.30
CA HIS A 172 25.19 -7.28 2.61
C HIS A 172 25.77 -8.60 2.10
N GLN A 173 25.11 -9.72 2.42
CA GLN A 173 25.54 -11.05 1.96
C GLN A 173 25.51 -11.18 0.43
N ALA A 174 24.52 -10.56 -0.22
CA ALA A 174 24.37 -10.57 -1.68
C ALA A 174 25.33 -9.58 -2.39
N GLY A 175 26.09 -8.75 -1.66
CA GLY A 175 26.95 -7.72 -2.21
C GLY A 175 26.19 -6.62 -2.95
N CYS A 176 24.98 -6.29 -2.49
CA CYS A 176 24.13 -5.29 -3.13
C CYS A 176 24.64 -3.87 -2.90
N ASP A 177 24.50 -3.04 -3.92
CA ASP A 177 24.66 -1.59 -3.82
C ASP A 177 23.29 -0.93 -3.64
N TRP A 178 23.02 -0.41 -2.44
CA TRP A 178 21.69 0.07 -2.06
C TRP A 178 21.75 1.29 -1.15
N THR A 179 20.59 1.89 -0.93
CA THR A 179 20.44 3.03 -0.02
C THR A 179 19.06 3.08 0.60
N MET A 180 18.93 3.72 1.76
CA MET A 180 17.66 4.19 2.32
C MET A 180 17.67 5.72 2.38
N PRO A 181 16.50 6.37 2.18
CA PRO A 181 16.41 7.82 2.30
C PRO A 181 16.29 8.25 3.77
N SER A 182 17.03 9.28 4.15
CA SER A 182 16.88 9.93 5.48
C SER A 182 15.68 10.87 5.53
N ARG A 183 15.25 11.39 4.39
CA ARG A 183 14.26 12.47 4.29
C ARG A 183 12.82 11.98 4.23
N PRO A 184 11.83 12.82 4.60
CA PRO A 184 10.40 12.53 4.45
C PRO A 184 10.05 12.04 3.04
N GLY A 185 9.15 11.06 2.95
CA GLY A 185 8.80 10.35 1.71
C GLY A 185 9.38 8.93 1.64
N TRP A 186 10.08 8.49 2.68
CA TRP A 186 10.60 7.13 2.83
C TRP A 186 9.50 6.08 3.06
N ASP A 187 8.39 6.48 3.71
CA ASP A 187 7.25 5.59 3.96
C ASP A 187 6.46 5.36 2.67
N ASN A 188 6.48 4.14 2.19
CA ASN A 188 5.78 3.73 0.99
C ASN A 188 4.32 3.28 1.25
N SER A 189 3.86 3.30 2.50
CA SER A 189 2.49 2.94 2.82
C SER A 189 1.53 4.05 2.41
N ASP A 190 0.79 3.83 1.36
CA ASP A 190 -0.22 4.80 0.91
C ASP A 190 -1.61 4.38 1.37
N MET A 191 -1.93 4.70 2.61
CA MET A 191 -3.25 4.42 3.20
C MET A 191 -4.36 5.26 2.58
N CYS A 192 -4.02 6.29 1.80
CA CYS A 192 -5.00 7.12 1.10
C CYS A 192 -5.73 6.35 -0.01
N MET A 193 -5.17 5.26 -0.52
CA MET A 193 -5.90 4.29 -1.32
C MET A 193 -7.13 3.74 -0.55
N PHE A 194 -7.01 3.56 0.77
CA PHE A 194 -8.07 3.00 1.61
C PHE A 194 -9.04 4.04 2.14
N THR A 195 -8.62 5.30 2.33
CA THR A 195 -9.51 6.40 2.68
C THR A 195 -10.34 6.89 1.49
N GLY A 196 -9.86 6.66 0.27
CA GLY A 196 -10.42 7.24 -0.95
C GLY A 196 -9.94 8.65 -1.24
N ASP A 197 -8.92 9.15 -0.53
CA ASP A 197 -8.28 10.45 -0.81
C ASP A 197 -7.25 10.32 -1.94
N TYR A 198 -7.72 10.42 -3.17
CA TYR A 198 -6.88 10.26 -4.36
C TYR A 198 -5.89 11.44 -4.55
N GLU A 199 -6.19 12.61 -4.02
CA GLU A 199 -5.29 13.76 -4.09
C GLU A 199 -4.06 13.53 -3.22
N MET A 200 -4.29 13.11 -1.97
CA MET A 200 -3.21 12.73 -1.06
C MET A 200 -2.46 11.48 -1.53
N MET A 201 -3.17 10.46 -2.04
CA MET A 201 -2.56 9.28 -2.66
C MET A 201 -1.56 9.67 -3.75
N GLY A 202 -1.95 10.60 -4.65
CA GLY A 202 -1.06 11.10 -5.69
C GLY A 202 0.12 11.91 -5.14
N ARG A 203 -0.07 12.67 -4.04
CA ARG A 203 1.00 13.43 -3.38
C ARG A 203 2.05 12.51 -2.77
N ILE A 204 1.63 11.50 -2.02
CA ILE A 204 2.52 10.51 -1.40
C ILE A 204 3.35 9.80 -2.46
N LYS A 205 2.67 9.34 -3.50
CA LYS A 205 3.31 8.64 -4.61
C LYS A 205 4.36 9.51 -5.31
N ARG A 206 4.05 10.78 -5.61
CA ARG A 206 5.03 11.71 -6.21
C ARG A 206 6.24 11.91 -5.32
N ALA A 207 6.04 12.18 -4.03
CA ALA A 207 7.13 12.40 -3.09
C ALA A 207 8.08 11.19 -3.05
N HIS A 208 7.53 9.98 -3.07
CA HIS A 208 8.31 8.75 -3.07
C HIS A 208 9.18 8.60 -4.34
N PHE A 209 8.61 8.85 -5.52
CA PHE A 209 9.36 8.81 -6.77
C PHE A 209 10.37 9.96 -6.93
N GLU A 210 10.01 11.18 -6.51
CA GLU A 210 10.92 12.33 -6.50
C GLU A 210 12.16 12.07 -5.64
N LEU A 211 11.97 11.40 -4.50
CA LEU A 211 13.04 10.99 -3.62
C LEU A 211 13.99 9.99 -4.30
N ALA A 212 13.44 8.96 -4.94
CA ALA A 212 14.23 8.00 -5.71
C ALA A 212 14.99 8.64 -6.88
N GLN A 213 14.36 9.57 -7.60
CA GLN A 213 15.01 10.33 -8.68
C GLN A 213 16.11 11.23 -8.16
N LYS A 214 15.91 11.90 -7.02
CA LYS A 214 16.92 12.74 -6.38
C LYS A 214 18.15 11.94 -5.98
N LEU A 215 17.95 10.74 -5.45
CA LEU A 215 19.03 9.80 -5.13
C LEU A 215 19.62 9.13 -6.37
N ARG A 216 19.07 9.35 -7.55
CA ARG A 216 19.52 8.78 -8.82
C ARG A 216 19.66 7.26 -8.80
N VAL A 217 18.79 6.59 -8.05
CA VAL A 217 18.77 5.13 -8.00
C VAL A 217 18.17 4.53 -9.27
N LYS A 218 18.61 3.32 -9.63
CA LYS A 218 18.14 2.65 -10.85
C LYS A 218 16.75 2.03 -10.68
N ARG A 219 16.38 1.62 -9.46
CA ARG A 219 15.06 1.07 -9.12
C ARG A 219 14.71 1.30 -7.64
N ILE A 220 13.47 1.03 -7.30
CA ILE A 220 12.96 1.00 -5.93
C ILE A 220 12.66 -0.45 -5.59
N VAL A 221 13.17 -0.94 -4.46
CA VAL A 221 12.77 -2.22 -3.85
C VAL A 221 11.85 -1.90 -2.68
N MET A 222 10.57 -2.24 -2.81
CA MET A 222 9.58 -2.03 -1.75
C MET A 222 9.56 -3.21 -0.78
N GLY A 223 9.61 -2.91 0.50
CA GLY A 223 9.66 -3.87 1.60
C GLY A 223 8.48 -4.85 1.65
N GLU A 224 8.18 -5.37 2.81
CA GLU A 224 7.28 -6.51 2.98
C GLU A 224 5.80 -6.23 2.66
N CYS A 225 5.38 -4.97 2.64
CA CYS A 225 3.98 -4.60 2.61
C CYS A 225 3.35 -4.65 1.21
N GLY A 226 2.62 -5.72 0.90
CA GLY A 226 1.88 -5.84 -0.34
C GLY A 226 0.80 -4.78 -0.55
N HIS A 227 0.27 -4.16 0.53
CA HIS A 227 -0.67 -3.03 0.40
C HIS A 227 0.04 -1.78 -0.09
N ALA A 228 1.24 -1.50 0.41
CA ALA A 228 2.07 -0.40 -0.06
C ALA A 228 2.44 -0.58 -1.55
N PHE A 229 2.90 -1.75 -1.94
CA PHE A 229 3.19 -2.05 -3.34
C PHE A 229 1.98 -1.82 -4.26
N ARG A 230 0.79 -2.25 -3.83
CA ARG A 230 -0.45 -2.05 -4.58
C ARG A 230 -0.82 -0.57 -4.72
N SER A 231 -0.69 0.21 -3.65
CA SER A 231 -1.09 1.62 -3.64
C SER A 231 -0.09 2.50 -4.39
N VAL A 232 1.20 2.27 -4.22
CA VAL A 232 2.23 3.09 -4.87
C VAL A 232 2.44 2.69 -6.33
N TYR A 233 2.43 1.41 -6.65
CA TYR A 233 2.79 0.93 -7.99
C TYR A 233 1.60 0.34 -8.78
N ASP A 234 1.04 -0.81 -8.40
CA ASP A 234 0.07 -1.54 -9.22
C ASP A 234 -1.25 -0.77 -9.39
N GLN A 235 -2.06 -0.72 -8.34
CA GLN A 235 -3.39 -0.10 -8.41
C GLN A 235 -3.30 1.42 -8.42
N GLY A 236 -2.30 1.99 -7.75
CA GLY A 236 -2.07 3.42 -7.74
C GLY A 236 -1.84 3.99 -9.13
N ASN A 237 -1.06 3.34 -9.98
CA ASN A 237 -0.86 3.76 -11.36
C ASN A 237 -2.19 3.77 -12.13
N ARG A 238 -2.98 2.70 -12.00
CA ARG A 238 -4.27 2.57 -12.67
C ARG A 238 -5.31 3.58 -12.20
N TRP A 239 -5.44 3.76 -10.89
CA TRP A 239 -6.49 4.60 -10.30
C TRP A 239 -6.20 6.09 -10.40
N LEU A 240 -4.91 6.46 -10.42
CA LEU A 240 -4.48 7.84 -10.66
C LEU A 240 -4.27 8.15 -12.16
N ALA A 241 -4.51 7.18 -13.04
CA ALA A 241 -4.26 7.30 -14.47
C ALA A 241 -2.80 7.65 -14.82
N TRP A 242 -1.85 7.19 -14.05
CA TRP A 242 -0.44 7.31 -14.35
C TRP A 242 -0.05 6.22 -15.36
N LYS A 243 0.63 6.61 -16.44
CA LYS A 243 1.00 5.67 -17.49
C LYS A 243 2.13 4.75 -17.05
N ASP A 244 3.19 5.35 -16.50
CA ASP A 244 4.41 4.66 -16.11
C ASP A 244 4.94 5.20 -14.79
N SER A 245 5.65 4.37 -14.04
CA SER A 245 6.45 4.82 -12.90
C SER A 245 7.76 5.42 -13.42
N PRO A 246 8.17 6.61 -12.94
CA PRO A 246 9.38 7.26 -13.41
C PRO A 246 10.67 6.50 -13.04
N VAL A 247 10.58 5.62 -12.05
CA VAL A 247 11.64 4.70 -11.63
C VAL A 247 11.04 3.30 -11.52
N PRO A 248 11.67 2.24 -12.04
CA PRO A 248 11.20 0.87 -11.90
C PRO A 248 10.98 0.48 -10.44
N VAL A 249 9.91 -0.25 -10.16
CA VAL A 249 9.57 -0.71 -8.81
C VAL A 249 9.47 -2.23 -8.81
N VAL A 250 10.08 -2.87 -7.82
CA VAL A 250 9.98 -4.31 -7.56
C VAL A 250 9.61 -4.54 -6.10
N HIS A 251 8.80 -5.57 -5.85
CA HIS A 251 8.53 -5.99 -4.48
C HIS A 251 9.71 -6.78 -3.90
N ALA A 252 10.01 -6.65 -2.62
CA ALA A 252 11.15 -7.33 -1.99
C ALA A 252 11.15 -8.85 -2.22
N ILE A 253 9.99 -9.50 -2.24
CA ILE A 253 9.88 -10.93 -2.53
C ILE A 253 10.36 -11.28 -3.94
N GLU A 254 10.05 -10.45 -4.94
CA GLU A 254 10.52 -10.63 -6.33
C GLU A 254 12.03 -10.38 -6.39
N PHE A 255 12.50 -9.37 -5.68
CA PHE A 255 13.92 -9.06 -5.61
C PHE A 255 14.73 -10.17 -4.92
N TYR A 256 14.25 -10.73 -3.81
CA TYR A 256 14.90 -11.87 -3.18
C TYR A 256 14.94 -13.10 -4.10
N TRP A 257 13.88 -13.33 -4.86
CA TRP A 257 13.86 -14.38 -5.88
C TRP A 257 14.90 -14.15 -6.99
N GLU A 258 15.11 -12.90 -7.43
CA GLU A 258 16.20 -12.55 -8.35
C GLU A 258 17.57 -12.93 -7.75
N LEU A 259 17.84 -12.52 -6.49
CA LEU A 259 19.10 -12.83 -5.81
C LEU A 259 19.36 -14.33 -5.66
N ILE A 260 18.34 -15.13 -5.40
CA ILE A 260 18.43 -16.59 -5.34
C ILE A 260 18.80 -17.16 -6.71
N ASN A 261 18.11 -16.76 -7.76
CA ASN A 261 18.36 -17.24 -9.12
C ASN A 261 19.74 -16.84 -9.64
N GLU A 262 20.25 -15.70 -9.21
CA GLU A 262 21.62 -15.25 -9.52
C GLU A 262 22.69 -15.94 -8.66
N GLY A 263 22.29 -16.79 -7.70
CA GLY A 263 23.20 -17.47 -6.78
C GLY A 263 23.87 -16.57 -5.75
N LYS A 264 23.38 -15.34 -5.57
CA LYS A 264 23.91 -14.36 -4.60
C LYS A 264 23.54 -14.70 -3.16
N ILE A 265 22.39 -15.34 -2.96
CA ILE A 265 21.96 -15.87 -1.68
C ILE A 265 21.51 -17.34 -1.84
N LYS A 266 21.64 -18.10 -0.76
CA LYS A 266 21.18 -19.50 -0.68
C LYS A 266 20.14 -19.63 0.43
N ILE A 267 19.12 -20.43 0.19
CA ILE A 267 18.11 -20.81 1.19
C ILE A 267 18.53 -22.15 1.80
#